data_0b804377f508b60c7912c3d5e6b5f5e1
#
_entry.id   0b804377f508b60c7912c3d5e6b5f5e1
#
_cell.length_a   1.000
_cell.length_b   1.000
_cell.length_c   1.000
_cell.angle_alpha   90.00
_cell.angle_beta   90.00
_cell.angle_gamma   90.00
#
_symmetry.space_group_name_H-M   'P 1'
#
loop_
_entity.id
_entity.type
_entity.pdbx_description
1 polymer ?
#
loop_
_entity_poly.entity_id
_entity_poly.type
_entity_poly.pdbx_seq_one_letter_code
_entity_poly.pdbx_strand_id
1 'polypeptide(L)'
;MSTSDDFVVITGGPGAGKSTLVEELHRQGFPCIPEAGRRILQDQIVIGGRARHERDSLLFAEIMLSWDMRSHHDATRRAGTVFFDRGIPDVVGYFLLLGRPIPAHVTAAARTFRYHQRVFLAPPWPEIYTHDRERTQDLDEAVRTHDAMAEAYTRHGYQLINLPRTDPESRAAFILRRLSPQPES
;
A
#
# COMPACT_ATOMS: atom_id res chain seq x y z
N MET A 1 4.82 22.36 -5.15
CA MET A 1 3.70 21.46 -4.79
C MET A 1 3.94 20.17 -5.53
N SER A 2 3.88 19.04 -4.83
CA SER A 2 4.05 17.72 -5.45
C SER A 2 2.85 17.37 -6.32
N THR A 3 3.11 16.65 -7.40
CA THR A 3 2.11 16.12 -8.34
C THR A 3 1.95 14.62 -8.13
N SER A 4 1.01 13.99 -8.82
CA SER A 4 0.84 12.53 -8.79
C SER A 4 2.12 11.76 -9.14
N ASP A 5 3.00 12.34 -9.96
CA ASP A 5 4.27 11.73 -10.34
C ASP A 5 5.30 11.67 -9.20
N ASP A 6 5.09 12.47 -8.15
CA ASP A 6 5.91 12.44 -6.94
C ASP A 6 5.40 11.43 -5.90
N PHE A 7 4.20 10.85 -6.07
CA PHE A 7 3.53 9.98 -5.09
C PHE A 7 3.77 8.51 -5.41
N VAL A 8 4.72 7.90 -4.76
CA VAL A 8 5.16 6.53 -5.03
C VAL A 8 4.54 5.55 -4.04
N VAL A 9 3.80 4.58 -4.54
CA VAL A 9 3.15 3.56 -3.71
C VAL A 9 4.01 2.31 -3.60
N ILE A 10 4.06 1.78 -2.39
CA ILE A 10 4.56 0.45 -2.04
C ILE A 10 3.38 -0.36 -1.53
N THR A 11 3.02 -1.44 -2.21
CA THR A 11 1.88 -2.30 -1.85
C THR A 11 2.27 -3.78 -1.78
N GLY A 12 1.33 -4.66 -1.48
CA GLY A 12 1.53 -6.10 -1.36
C GLY A 12 0.87 -6.70 -0.11
N GLY A 13 1.01 -7.99 0.09
CA GLY A 13 0.43 -8.72 1.21
C GLY A 13 0.99 -8.31 2.58
N PRO A 14 0.36 -8.74 3.69
CA PRO A 14 0.90 -8.57 5.03
C PRO A 14 2.23 -9.32 5.16
N GLY A 15 3.11 -8.89 6.06
CA GLY A 15 4.38 -9.55 6.36
C GLY A 15 5.44 -9.52 5.24
N ALA A 16 5.23 -8.79 4.15
CA ALA A 16 6.18 -8.67 3.03
C ALA A 16 7.30 -7.63 3.26
N GLY A 17 7.49 -7.15 4.49
CA GLY A 17 8.56 -6.21 4.85
C GLY A 17 8.33 -4.78 4.35
N LYS A 18 7.09 -4.37 4.05
CA LYS A 18 6.78 -3.01 3.58
C LYS A 18 7.09 -1.94 4.62
N SER A 19 6.62 -2.12 5.86
CA SER A 19 6.79 -1.12 6.92
C SER A 19 8.27 -0.85 7.21
N THR A 20 9.09 -1.89 7.27
CA THR A 20 10.56 -1.75 7.45
C THR A 20 11.20 -1.00 6.28
N LEU A 21 10.74 -1.25 5.06
CA LEU A 21 11.21 -0.53 3.87
C LEU A 21 10.80 0.95 3.90
N VAL A 22 9.56 1.24 4.31
CA VAL A 22 9.07 2.63 4.45
C VAL A 22 9.82 3.37 5.56
N GLU A 23 10.13 2.71 6.67
CA GLU A 23 10.99 3.25 7.73
C GLU A 23 12.40 3.56 7.22
N GLU A 24 12.97 2.70 6.38
CA GLU A 24 14.27 2.92 5.76
C GLU A 24 14.26 4.13 4.83
N LEU A 25 13.24 4.27 3.97
CA LEU A 25 13.07 5.44 3.11
C LEU A 25 12.90 6.72 3.93
N HIS A 26 12.16 6.65 5.05
CA HIS A 26 12.03 7.76 5.97
C HIS A 26 13.37 8.15 6.62
N ARG A 27 14.19 7.16 7.01
CA ARG A 27 15.54 7.37 7.57
C ARG A 27 16.46 8.05 6.54
N GLN A 28 16.26 7.79 5.24
CA GLN A 28 16.98 8.45 4.15
C GLN A 28 16.45 9.87 3.84
N GLY A 29 15.47 10.37 4.60
CA GLY A 29 14.95 11.74 4.49
C GLY A 29 13.75 11.91 3.58
N PHE A 30 13.16 10.84 3.04
CA PHE A 30 11.96 10.93 2.23
C PHE A 30 10.70 11.08 3.09
N PRO A 31 9.76 11.96 2.72
CA PRO A 31 8.44 11.97 3.31
C PRO A 31 7.71 10.64 3.06
N CYS A 32 7.16 10.06 4.13
CA CYS A 32 6.43 8.80 4.06
C CYS A 32 5.02 8.95 4.65
N ILE A 33 4.06 8.26 4.07
CA ILE A 33 2.68 8.14 4.54
C ILE A 33 2.49 6.68 5.00
N PRO A 34 2.22 6.45 6.30
CA PRO A 34 2.04 5.10 6.83
C PRO A 34 0.70 4.48 6.42
N GLU A 35 0.62 3.15 6.53
CA GLU A 35 -0.60 2.38 6.24
C GLU A 35 -1.77 2.83 7.13
N ALA A 36 -2.90 3.18 6.49
CA ALA A 36 -4.12 3.60 7.16
C ALA A 36 -4.79 2.46 7.94
N GLY A 37 -4.89 1.28 7.34
CA GLY A 37 -5.67 0.16 7.87
C GLY A 37 -5.26 -0.27 9.28
N ARG A 38 -3.95 -0.38 9.53
CA ARG A 38 -3.43 -0.74 10.87
C ARG A 38 -3.83 0.30 11.92
N ARG A 39 -3.70 1.58 11.61
CA ARG A 39 -4.04 2.66 12.54
C ARG A 39 -5.52 2.69 12.85
N ILE A 40 -6.36 2.59 11.80
CA ILE A 40 -7.80 2.52 11.95
C ILE A 40 -8.20 1.33 12.83
N LEU A 41 -7.63 0.15 12.60
CA LEU A 41 -7.91 -1.04 13.41
C LEU A 41 -7.59 -0.81 14.88
N GLN A 42 -6.42 -0.25 15.19
CA GLN A 42 -6.01 0.07 16.57
C GLN A 42 -6.99 1.05 17.24
N ASP A 43 -7.34 2.14 16.55
CA ASP A 43 -8.26 3.14 17.06
C ASP A 43 -9.66 2.54 17.29
N GLN A 44 -10.15 1.70 16.37
CA GLN A 44 -11.44 1.01 16.50
C GLN A 44 -11.45 0.00 17.67
N ILE A 45 -10.34 -0.65 17.95
CA ILE A 45 -10.22 -1.53 19.14
C ILE A 45 -10.34 -0.70 20.41
N VAL A 46 -9.61 0.42 20.50
CA VAL A 46 -9.59 1.28 21.69
C VAL A 46 -10.98 1.85 22.03
N ILE A 47 -11.73 2.29 21.01
CA ILE A 47 -13.06 2.89 21.22
C ILE A 47 -14.20 1.87 21.21
N GLY A 48 -13.93 0.57 21.06
CA GLY A 48 -14.98 -0.45 20.91
C GLY A 48 -15.76 -0.34 19.60
N GLY A 49 -15.22 0.34 18.60
CA GLY A 49 -15.83 0.57 17.30
C GLY A 49 -15.97 -0.71 16.48
N ARG A 50 -16.85 -0.65 15.47
CA ARG A 50 -17.16 -1.82 14.66
C ARG A 50 -16.43 -1.86 13.31
N ALA A 51 -15.77 -0.78 12.89
CA ALA A 51 -15.02 -0.73 11.62
C ALA A 51 -13.74 -1.57 11.71
N ARG A 52 -13.89 -2.89 11.66
CA ARG A 52 -12.84 -3.90 11.73
C ARG A 52 -13.14 -5.04 10.77
N HIS A 53 -12.12 -5.75 10.31
CA HIS A 53 -12.28 -6.86 9.35
C HIS A 53 -13.36 -7.87 9.77
N GLU A 54 -13.36 -8.25 11.08
CA GLU A 54 -14.21 -9.31 11.60
C GLU A 54 -15.64 -8.84 11.95
N ARG A 55 -15.88 -7.51 12.03
CA ARG A 55 -17.17 -6.95 12.45
C ARG A 55 -17.95 -6.26 11.35
N ASP A 56 -17.30 -5.30 10.69
CA ASP A 56 -17.90 -4.52 9.61
C ASP A 56 -16.81 -4.13 8.60
N SER A 57 -16.50 -5.08 7.72
CA SER A 57 -15.46 -4.93 6.71
C SER A 57 -15.77 -3.82 5.70
N LEU A 58 -17.06 -3.54 5.44
CA LEU A 58 -17.44 -2.47 4.51
C LEU A 58 -17.23 -1.10 5.15
N LEU A 59 -17.64 -0.92 6.39
CA LEU A 59 -17.37 0.33 7.13
C LEU A 59 -15.85 0.55 7.28
N PHE A 60 -15.09 -0.52 7.52
CA PHE A 60 -13.64 -0.44 7.57
C PHE A 60 -13.05 0.05 6.23
N ALA A 61 -13.54 -0.47 5.10
CA ALA A 61 -13.12 -0.03 3.77
C ALA A 61 -13.44 1.46 3.52
N GLU A 62 -14.62 1.93 3.94
CA GLU A 62 -15.01 3.34 3.80
C GLU A 62 -14.10 4.28 4.60
N ILE A 63 -13.74 3.88 5.82
CA ILE A 63 -12.82 4.67 6.65
C ILE A 63 -11.42 4.67 6.04
N MET A 64 -10.92 3.53 5.54
CA MET A 64 -9.64 3.47 4.82
C MET A 64 -9.64 4.41 3.62
N LEU A 65 -10.70 4.38 2.79
CA LEU A 65 -10.82 5.25 1.63
C LEU A 65 -10.75 6.73 2.02
N SER A 66 -11.53 7.12 3.03
CA SER A 66 -11.55 8.50 3.53
C SER A 66 -10.18 8.95 4.05
N TRP A 67 -9.49 8.06 4.77
CA TRP A 67 -8.14 8.31 5.28
C TRP A 67 -7.13 8.47 4.16
N ASP A 68 -7.14 7.56 3.17
CA ASP A 68 -6.19 7.59 2.05
C ASP A 68 -6.39 8.82 1.16
N MET A 69 -7.64 9.24 0.91
CA MET A 69 -7.91 10.48 0.20
C MET A 69 -7.36 11.70 0.95
N ARG A 70 -7.54 11.75 2.27
CA ARG A 70 -6.97 12.81 3.11
C ARG A 70 -5.43 12.81 3.05
N SER A 71 -4.83 11.64 3.18
CA SER A 71 -3.37 11.47 3.11
C SER A 71 -2.81 11.91 1.75
N HIS A 72 -3.53 11.61 0.66
CA HIS A 72 -3.20 12.06 -0.68
C HIS A 72 -3.25 13.60 -0.78
N HIS A 73 -4.28 14.26 -0.25
CA HIS A 73 -4.37 15.72 -0.20
C HIS A 73 -3.25 16.33 0.65
N ASP A 74 -2.95 15.75 1.81
CA ASP A 74 -1.88 16.27 2.68
C ASP A 74 -0.50 16.12 2.03
N ALA A 75 -0.29 15.08 1.21
CA ALA A 75 0.95 14.89 0.46
C ALA A 75 1.21 15.99 -0.58
N THR A 76 0.17 16.61 -1.16
CA THR A 76 0.34 17.70 -2.14
C THR A 76 1.07 18.92 -1.56
N ARG A 77 1.09 19.06 -0.25
CA ARG A 77 1.78 20.16 0.46
C ARG A 77 3.26 19.89 0.71
N ARG A 78 3.72 18.67 0.45
CA ARG A 78 5.11 18.24 0.63
C ARG A 78 5.90 18.56 -0.65
N ALA A 79 7.21 18.60 -0.56
CA ALA A 79 8.09 18.78 -1.70
C ALA A 79 8.80 17.47 -2.04
N GLY A 80 8.96 17.16 -3.32
CA GLY A 80 9.65 15.99 -3.83
C GLY A 80 8.88 14.69 -3.67
N THR A 81 9.57 13.58 -3.82
CA THR A 81 8.97 12.26 -3.78
C THR A 81 8.41 11.92 -2.40
N VAL A 82 7.16 11.50 -2.35
CA VAL A 82 6.45 11.03 -1.15
C VAL A 82 6.14 9.54 -1.31
N PHE A 83 6.58 8.72 -0.37
CA PHE A 83 6.28 7.29 -0.37
C PHE A 83 5.02 6.98 0.45
N PHE A 84 4.18 6.12 -0.09
CA PHE A 84 2.95 5.67 0.54
C PHE A 84 3.05 4.17 0.85
N ASP A 85 2.85 3.79 2.11
CA ASP A 85 2.57 2.40 2.47
C ASP A 85 1.11 2.14 2.17
N ARG A 86 0.82 1.60 1.01
CA ARG A 86 -0.48 1.47 0.34
C ARG A 86 -1.05 2.79 -0.20
N GLY A 87 -2.08 2.66 -1.02
CA GLY A 87 -2.80 3.78 -1.63
C GLY A 87 -4.25 3.42 -1.91
N ILE A 88 -5.02 4.36 -2.44
CA ILE A 88 -6.45 4.21 -2.72
C ILE A 88 -6.77 2.94 -3.54
N PRO A 89 -5.98 2.50 -4.55
CA PRO A 89 -6.24 1.22 -5.22
C PRO A 89 -6.16 -0.01 -4.31
N ASP A 90 -5.47 0.05 -3.15
CA ASP A 90 -5.51 -1.03 -2.14
C ASP A 90 -6.92 -1.22 -1.56
N VAL A 91 -7.74 -0.16 -1.47
CA VAL A 91 -9.15 -0.29 -1.08
C VAL A 91 -9.94 -1.07 -2.13
N VAL A 92 -9.67 -0.85 -3.42
CA VAL A 92 -10.23 -1.68 -4.51
C VAL A 92 -9.80 -3.15 -4.32
N GLY A 93 -8.51 -3.38 -4.07
CA GLY A 93 -7.97 -4.72 -3.78
C GLY A 93 -8.62 -5.37 -2.57
N TYR A 94 -8.95 -4.59 -1.55
CA TYR A 94 -9.67 -5.09 -0.38
C TYR A 94 -11.08 -5.58 -0.73
N PHE A 95 -11.84 -4.89 -1.58
CA PHE A 95 -13.12 -5.39 -2.08
C PHE A 95 -12.97 -6.66 -2.90
N LEU A 96 -11.93 -6.77 -3.74
CA LEU A 96 -11.60 -8.01 -4.47
C LEU A 96 -11.31 -9.16 -3.51
N LEU A 97 -10.50 -8.92 -2.48
CA LEU A 97 -10.17 -9.91 -1.45
C LEU A 97 -11.41 -10.42 -0.70
N LEU A 98 -12.37 -9.53 -0.43
CA LEU A 98 -13.66 -9.86 0.20
C LEU A 98 -14.64 -10.57 -0.75
N GLY A 99 -14.34 -10.69 -2.06
CA GLY A 99 -15.28 -11.19 -3.06
C GLY A 99 -16.54 -10.32 -3.17
N ARG A 100 -16.45 -9.03 -2.91
CA ARG A 100 -17.57 -8.08 -2.93
C ARG A 100 -17.53 -7.18 -4.16
N PRO A 101 -18.68 -6.75 -4.68
CA PRO A 101 -18.75 -5.73 -5.72
C PRO A 101 -18.03 -4.45 -5.26
N ILE A 102 -17.23 -3.86 -6.14
CA ILE A 102 -16.53 -2.62 -5.86
C ILE A 102 -17.51 -1.46 -6.04
N PRO A 103 -17.77 -0.63 -5.00
CA PRO A 103 -18.66 0.51 -5.12
C PRO A 103 -18.16 1.54 -6.17
N ALA A 104 -19.10 2.21 -6.84
CA ALA A 104 -18.77 3.17 -7.89
C ALA A 104 -17.86 4.32 -7.39
N HIS A 105 -18.11 4.80 -6.16
CA HIS A 105 -17.30 5.87 -5.56
C HIS A 105 -15.86 5.43 -5.25
N VAL A 106 -15.64 4.17 -4.86
CA VAL A 106 -14.28 3.61 -4.65
C VAL A 106 -13.52 3.59 -5.98
N THR A 107 -14.18 3.12 -7.04
CA THR A 107 -13.60 3.14 -8.41
C THR A 107 -13.32 4.57 -8.88
N ALA A 108 -14.24 5.52 -8.61
CA ALA A 108 -14.06 6.92 -8.94
C ALA A 108 -12.86 7.53 -8.18
N ALA A 109 -12.71 7.23 -6.88
CA ALA A 109 -11.58 7.69 -6.09
C ALA A 109 -10.25 7.17 -6.65
N ALA A 110 -10.14 5.88 -6.96
CA ALA A 110 -8.93 5.29 -7.53
C ALA A 110 -8.55 5.87 -8.91
N ARG A 111 -9.52 6.41 -9.65
CA ARG A 111 -9.29 7.11 -10.93
C ARG A 111 -8.89 8.56 -10.75
N THR A 112 -9.42 9.22 -9.72
CA THR A 112 -9.23 10.65 -9.48
C THR A 112 -7.93 10.94 -8.73
N PHE A 113 -7.64 10.18 -7.69
CA PHE A 113 -6.46 10.35 -6.84
C PHE A 113 -5.33 9.46 -7.36
N ARG A 114 -4.55 10.00 -8.27
CA ARG A 114 -3.51 9.24 -8.96
C ARG A 114 -2.18 9.29 -8.20
N TYR A 115 -1.39 8.26 -8.44
CA TYR A 115 -0.03 8.09 -7.95
C TYR A 115 0.94 7.95 -9.14
N HIS A 116 2.22 7.89 -8.84
CA HIS A 116 3.25 7.61 -9.84
C HIS A 116 2.90 6.34 -10.62
N GLN A 117 3.15 6.35 -11.94
CA GLN A 117 2.79 5.25 -12.83
C GLN A 117 3.39 3.91 -12.41
N ARG A 118 4.61 3.92 -11.86
CA ARG A 118 5.27 2.74 -11.32
C ARG A 118 4.88 2.54 -9.86
N VAL A 119 4.32 1.37 -9.55
CA VAL A 119 3.94 0.95 -8.20
C VAL A 119 4.80 -0.23 -7.81
N PHE A 120 5.38 -0.18 -6.62
CA PHE A 120 6.28 -1.21 -6.12
C PHE A 120 5.51 -2.25 -5.33
N LEU A 121 5.52 -3.49 -5.83
CA LEU A 121 4.78 -4.60 -5.26
C LEU A 121 5.72 -5.49 -4.45
N ALA A 122 5.49 -5.58 -3.14
CA ALA A 122 6.22 -6.46 -2.24
C ALA A 122 5.68 -7.90 -2.36
N PRO A 123 6.49 -8.85 -2.87
CA PRO A 123 6.05 -10.23 -3.02
C PRO A 123 5.89 -10.90 -1.65
N PRO A 124 5.06 -11.95 -1.54
CA PRO A 124 5.02 -12.80 -0.36
C PRO A 124 6.42 -13.32 -0.05
N TRP A 125 6.82 -13.27 1.23
CA TRP A 125 8.18 -13.62 1.64
C TRP A 125 8.15 -14.63 2.79
N PRO A 126 8.03 -15.94 2.49
CA PRO A 126 7.90 -16.98 3.51
C PRO A 126 9.02 -16.98 4.55
N GLU A 127 10.26 -16.67 4.15
CA GLU A 127 11.43 -16.73 5.01
C GLU A 127 11.39 -15.74 6.19
N ILE A 128 10.71 -14.61 6.05
CA ILE A 128 10.52 -13.66 7.16
C ILE A 128 9.28 -13.94 8.00
N TYR A 129 8.45 -14.92 7.58
CA TYR A 129 7.30 -15.39 8.35
C TYR A 129 7.66 -16.44 9.42
N THR A 130 8.87 -17.00 9.41
CA THR A 130 9.23 -18.22 10.15
C THR A 130 9.40 -18.05 11.66
N HIS A 131 9.16 -16.87 12.24
CA HIS A 131 9.37 -16.66 13.67
C HIS A 131 8.12 -16.76 14.56
N ASP A 132 6.92 -17.05 14.01
CA ASP A 132 5.70 -17.19 14.80
C ASP A 132 4.84 -18.37 14.32
N ARG A 133 4.64 -19.37 15.19
CA ARG A 133 3.79 -20.54 14.92
C ARG A 133 2.31 -20.20 14.62
N GLU A 134 1.88 -19.01 14.97
CA GLU A 134 0.52 -18.51 14.70
C GLU A 134 0.32 -18.02 13.25
N ARG A 135 1.40 -17.87 12.46
CA ARG A 135 1.40 -17.23 11.14
C ARG A 135 1.42 -18.18 9.94
N THR A 136 1.31 -19.49 10.13
CA THR A 136 1.23 -20.42 8.99
C THR A 136 -0.10 -20.28 8.22
N GLN A 137 -1.17 -19.86 8.87
CA GLN A 137 -2.44 -19.50 8.24
C GLN A 137 -2.36 -18.16 7.48
N ASP A 138 -1.40 -17.31 7.82
CA ASP A 138 -1.18 -15.97 7.24
C ASP A 138 -0.53 -16.01 5.84
N LEU A 139 0.17 -17.06 5.44
CA LEU A 139 0.87 -17.09 4.15
C LEU A 139 -0.12 -17.13 2.98
N ASP A 140 -1.16 -17.95 3.08
CA ASP A 140 -2.19 -18.03 2.04
C ASP A 140 -2.99 -16.73 1.96
N GLU A 141 -3.23 -16.09 3.10
CA GLU A 141 -3.84 -14.76 3.15
C GLU A 141 -2.91 -13.69 2.54
N ALA A 142 -1.61 -13.77 2.84
CA ALA A 142 -0.62 -12.86 2.26
C ALA A 142 -0.54 -12.98 0.73
N VAL A 143 -0.60 -14.20 0.20
CA VAL A 143 -0.63 -14.46 -1.25
C VAL A 143 -1.92 -13.92 -1.86
N ARG A 144 -3.08 -14.25 -1.30
CA ARG A 144 -4.37 -13.74 -1.79
C ARG A 144 -4.44 -12.21 -1.76
N THR A 145 -3.92 -11.59 -0.69
CA THR A 145 -3.87 -10.14 -0.58
C THR A 145 -2.93 -9.55 -1.64
N HIS A 146 -1.73 -10.12 -1.81
CA HIS A 146 -0.80 -9.72 -2.85
C HIS A 146 -1.46 -9.73 -4.24
N ASP A 147 -2.14 -10.82 -4.59
CA ASP A 147 -2.77 -11.00 -5.89
C ASP A 147 -3.93 -10.00 -6.09
N ALA A 148 -4.75 -9.78 -5.07
CA ALA A 148 -5.82 -8.80 -5.10
C ALA A 148 -5.30 -7.37 -5.27
N MET A 149 -4.18 -7.00 -4.62
CA MET A 149 -3.54 -5.71 -4.81
C MET A 149 -2.96 -5.58 -6.22
N ALA A 150 -2.26 -6.62 -6.70
CA ALA A 150 -1.72 -6.63 -8.06
C ALA A 150 -2.83 -6.43 -9.11
N GLU A 151 -3.95 -7.12 -8.96
CA GLU A 151 -5.11 -6.99 -9.83
C GLU A 151 -5.69 -5.57 -9.78
N ALA A 152 -5.88 -4.99 -8.58
CA ALA A 152 -6.44 -3.67 -8.39
C ALA A 152 -5.61 -2.58 -9.09
N TYR A 153 -4.29 -2.60 -8.93
CA TYR A 153 -3.41 -1.63 -9.58
C TYR A 153 -3.35 -1.84 -11.10
N THR A 154 -3.28 -3.08 -11.57
CA THR A 154 -3.29 -3.39 -13.00
C THR A 154 -4.57 -2.90 -13.68
N ARG A 155 -5.74 -3.12 -13.08
CA ARG A 155 -7.04 -2.62 -13.56
C ARG A 155 -7.10 -1.10 -13.67
N HIS A 156 -6.33 -0.39 -12.87
CA HIS A 156 -6.25 1.08 -12.89
C HIS A 156 -5.08 1.62 -13.73
N GLY A 157 -4.42 0.75 -14.51
CA GLY A 157 -3.41 1.12 -15.50
C GLY A 157 -2.03 1.42 -14.91
N TYR A 158 -1.71 0.99 -13.69
CA TYR A 158 -0.37 1.14 -13.12
C TYR A 158 0.59 0.05 -13.60
N GLN A 159 1.86 0.39 -13.68
CA GLN A 159 2.94 -0.54 -13.93
C GLN A 159 3.47 -1.10 -12.62
N LEU A 160 3.28 -2.39 -12.40
CA LEU A 160 3.79 -3.07 -11.22
C LEU A 160 5.26 -3.45 -11.38
N ILE A 161 6.06 -3.14 -10.37
CA ILE A 161 7.46 -3.51 -10.26
C ILE A 161 7.64 -4.35 -9.00
N ASN A 162 7.97 -5.63 -9.16
CA ASN A 162 8.22 -6.50 -8.03
C ASN A 162 9.49 -6.09 -7.29
N LEU A 163 9.38 -5.94 -5.97
CA LEU A 163 10.52 -5.69 -5.09
C LEU A 163 11.34 -6.98 -4.91
N PRO A 164 12.68 -6.88 -4.85
CA PRO A 164 13.51 -8.02 -4.51
C PRO A 164 13.29 -8.46 -3.06
N ARG A 165 13.52 -9.75 -2.77
CA ARG A 165 13.54 -10.31 -1.41
C ARG A 165 14.93 -10.13 -0.82
N THR A 166 15.21 -8.95 -0.31
CA THR A 166 16.51 -8.58 0.28
C THR A 166 16.29 -7.56 1.40
N ASP A 167 17.37 -7.12 2.02
CA ASP A 167 17.37 -6.13 3.10
C ASP A 167 16.70 -4.80 2.71
N PRO A 168 16.22 -4.02 3.69
CA PRO A 168 15.49 -2.78 3.44
C PRO A 168 16.30 -1.73 2.68
N GLU A 169 17.61 -1.62 2.94
CA GLU A 169 18.49 -0.66 2.28
C GLU A 169 18.64 -0.96 0.78
N SER A 170 18.86 -2.23 0.44
CA SER A 170 18.92 -2.71 -0.95
C SER A 170 17.60 -2.50 -1.69
N ARG A 171 16.44 -2.72 -1.01
CA ARG A 171 15.11 -2.46 -1.56
C ARG A 171 14.87 -0.97 -1.80
N ALA A 172 15.26 -0.11 -0.86
CA ALA A 172 15.17 1.35 -1.02
C ALA A 172 16.02 1.81 -2.21
N ALA A 173 17.27 1.39 -2.29
CA ALA A 173 18.14 1.69 -3.41
C ALA A 173 17.60 1.18 -4.76
N PHE A 174 16.94 0.00 -4.78
CA PHE A 174 16.26 -0.52 -5.96
C PHE A 174 15.13 0.41 -6.43
N ILE A 175 14.28 0.88 -5.51
CA ILE A 175 13.19 1.81 -5.81
C ILE A 175 13.77 3.09 -6.41
N LEU A 176 14.72 3.71 -5.72
CA LEU A 176 15.28 5.01 -6.12
C LEU A 176 15.92 4.96 -7.51
N ARG A 177 16.67 3.87 -7.84
CA ARG A 177 17.21 3.66 -9.19
C ARG A 177 16.12 3.54 -10.25
N ARG A 178 14.96 2.96 -9.92
CA ARG A 178 13.83 2.80 -10.86
C ARG A 178 13.04 4.09 -11.06
N LEU A 179 13.10 5.02 -10.10
CA LEU A 179 12.45 6.32 -10.19
C LEU A 179 13.33 7.34 -10.90
N SER A 180 14.65 7.20 -10.85
CA SER A 180 15.57 8.09 -11.57
C SER A 180 15.29 8.05 -13.08
N PRO A 181 15.32 9.21 -13.77
CA PRO A 181 15.24 9.24 -15.21
C PRO A 181 16.35 8.35 -15.80
N GLN A 182 16.00 7.43 -16.70
CA GLN A 182 17.00 6.71 -17.48
C GLN A 182 17.68 7.75 -18.37
N PRO A 183 19.03 7.79 -18.45
CA PRO A 183 19.67 8.58 -19.49
C PRO A 183 19.13 8.11 -20.83
N GLU A 184 18.61 9.05 -21.62
CA GLU A 184 18.21 8.77 -22.99
C GLU A 184 19.41 8.19 -23.76
N SER A 185 19.21 7.01 -24.31
CA SER A 185 20.22 6.27 -25.11
C SER A 185 20.31 6.86 -26.50
#